data_213371ea48052621a95c99cc1df56fd1
#
_entry.id   213371ea48052621a95c99cc1df56fd1
#
_cell.length_a   1.000
_cell.length_b   1.000
_cell.length_c   1.000
_cell.angle_alpha   90.00
_cell.angle_beta   90.00
_cell.angle_gamma   90.00
#
_symmetry.space_group_name_H-M   'P 1'
#
loop_
_entity.id
_entity.type
_entity.pdbx_description
1 polymer ?
#
loop_
_entity_poly.entity_id
_entity_poly.type
_entity_poly.pdbx_seq_one_letter_code
_entity_poly.pdbx_strand_id
1 'polypeptide(L)'
;MADTVETAEKLDYQTYRFGRSKQRFRGPKPDLSRPYISFIGGSEPYGKFVANPFPAQLENTLNFPCANWGTPGAGPSFFLRDPVLLEACSNARACVITIMGAVSMSNRLYSVFKRRNSRVREVSSILRALYPDLNLNEFRFAHNMLRKLYHHNTENFKVVELELREAWVARMRDLLEEIETTCVLVWMSTRAPEEEPPVTAPNSFISPPAFVNREMIEKVAPMADILVEYVSGNGVAHMQDDGRIFTQEQSDAALRYPGMTMHRQVAELLEEPLRQVVAVNQPLL
;
A
#
# COMPACT_ATOMS: atom_id res chain seq x y z
N MET A 1 42.45 -12.01 -10.65
CA MET A 1 41.46 -11.18 -11.35
C MET A 1 40.48 -10.74 -10.29
N ALA A 2 40.46 -9.46 -9.92
CA ALA A 2 39.54 -8.95 -8.94
C ALA A 2 38.22 -8.72 -9.68
N ASP A 3 37.18 -9.48 -9.30
CA ASP A 3 35.80 -9.22 -9.73
C ASP A 3 35.42 -7.85 -9.20
N THR A 4 35.29 -6.90 -10.10
CA THR A 4 34.67 -5.60 -9.86
C THR A 4 33.20 -5.87 -9.52
N VAL A 5 32.87 -5.90 -8.23
CA VAL A 5 31.48 -5.84 -7.77
C VAL A 5 30.95 -4.48 -8.23
N GLU A 6 30.15 -4.50 -9.31
CA GLU A 6 29.38 -3.36 -9.75
C GLU A 6 28.48 -2.94 -8.57
N THR A 7 28.83 -1.82 -7.92
CA THR A 7 27.99 -1.25 -6.89
C THR A 7 26.70 -0.81 -7.55
N ALA A 8 25.61 -1.56 -7.34
CA ALA A 8 24.30 -1.20 -7.84
C ALA A 8 23.96 0.22 -7.37
N GLU A 9 23.78 1.15 -8.31
CA GLU A 9 23.41 2.52 -8.00
C GLU A 9 22.06 2.53 -7.26
N LYS A 10 21.96 3.40 -6.27
CA LYS A 10 20.71 3.61 -5.54
C LYS A 10 19.67 4.19 -6.49
N LEU A 11 18.49 3.55 -6.57
CA LEU A 11 17.39 4.04 -7.38
C LEU A 11 16.99 5.48 -6.99
N ASP A 12 17.07 6.41 -7.94
CA ASP A 12 16.55 7.78 -7.78
C ASP A 12 15.06 7.82 -8.11
N TYR A 13 14.24 8.10 -7.12
CA TYR A 13 12.80 8.21 -7.26
C TYR A 13 12.32 9.58 -7.78
N GLN A 14 13.24 10.54 -8.03
CA GLN A 14 12.94 11.89 -8.56
C GLN A 14 11.73 12.54 -7.87
N THR A 15 11.70 12.48 -6.54
CA THR A 15 10.51 12.83 -5.78
C THR A 15 10.09 14.30 -5.93
N TYR A 16 8.78 14.55 -6.09
CA TYR A 16 8.20 15.88 -6.20
C TYR A 16 7.15 16.17 -5.11
N ARG A 17 6.71 17.42 -5.01
CA ARG A 17 5.56 17.85 -4.21
C ARG A 17 4.36 18.10 -5.13
N PHE A 18 3.17 17.68 -4.68
CA PHE A 18 1.94 17.89 -5.41
C PHE A 18 1.06 18.94 -4.70
N GLY A 19 0.76 20.03 -5.38
CA GLY A 19 -0.06 21.11 -4.87
C GLY A 19 0.37 21.59 -3.47
N ARG A 20 -0.61 21.72 -2.56
CA ARG A 20 -0.39 22.06 -1.15
C ARG A 20 -0.15 20.85 -0.26
N SER A 21 -0.10 19.65 -0.83
CA SER A 21 0.25 18.43 -0.07
C SER A 21 1.62 18.59 0.59
N LYS A 22 1.70 18.18 1.83
CA LYS A 22 2.96 18.19 2.61
C LYS A 22 3.82 16.95 2.35
N GLN A 23 3.35 16.06 1.47
CA GLN A 23 4.01 14.81 1.12
C GLN A 23 4.91 14.97 -0.11
N ARG A 24 5.84 14.03 -0.26
CA ARG A 24 6.63 13.88 -1.48
C ARG A 24 6.24 12.57 -2.13
N PHE A 25 5.96 12.63 -3.41
CA PHE A 25 5.57 11.48 -4.22
C PHE A 25 6.66 11.11 -5.19
N ARG A 26 6.66 9.88 -5.66
CA ARG A 26 7.57 9.41 -6.68
C ARG A 26 7.31 10.15 -7.99
N GLY A 27 8.40 10.60 -8.64
CA GLY A 27 8.36 11.20 -9.98
C GLY A 27 8.33 10.17 -11.13
N PRO A 28 8.20 10.68 -12.35
CA PRO A 28 8.08 12.10 -12.70
C PRO A 28 6.77 12.73 -12.22
N LYS A 29 6.74 14.07 -12.10
CA LYS A 29 5.50 14.78 -11.76
C LYS A 29 4.52 14.63 -12.94
N PRO A 30 3.29 14.12 -12.70
CA PRO A 30 2.31 13.93 -13.76
C PRO A 30 1.80 15.26 -14.32
N ASP A 31 1.48 15.27 -15.61
CA ASP A 31 0.70 16.34 -16.24
C ASP A 31 -0.80 16.03 -16.07
N LEU A 32 -1.47 16.83 -15.26
CA LEU A 32 -2.90 16.70 -14.98
C LEU A 32 -3.76 17.67 -15.81
N SER A 33 -3.19 18.31 -16.82
CA SER A 33 -3.94 19.17 -17.76
C SER A 33 -4.83 18.35 -18.71
N ARG A 34 -4.56 17.07 -18.83
CA ARG A 34 -5.33 16.08 -19.59
C ARG A 34 -6.00 15.07 -18.66
N PRO A 35 -7.04 14.35 -19.13
CA PRO A 35 -7.59 13.23 -18.38
C PRO A 35 -6.50 12.22 -17.97
N TYR A 36 -6.58 11.69 -16.76
CA TYR A 36 -5.57 10.80 -16.18
C TYR A 36 -6.21 9.73 -15.30
N ILE A 37 -5.44 8.69 -14.97
CA ILE A 37 -5.76 7.69 -13.96
C ILE A 37 -4.91 7.98 -12.72
N SER A 38 -5.50 7.94 -11.54
CA SER A 38 -4.82 8.08 -10.26
C SER A 38 -4.50 6.73 -9.63
N PHE A 39 -3.33 6.62 -8.99
CA PHE A 39 -2.90 5.43 -8.26
C PHE A 39 -2.53 5.82 -6.84
N ILE A 40 -3.20 5.24 -5.86
CA ILE A 40 -2.92 5.41 -4.44
C ILE A 40 -2.72 4.05 -3.77
N GLY A 41 -2.00 4.06 -2.64
CA GLY A 41 -1.68 2.84 -1.92
C GLY A 41 -0.37 2.93 -1.18
N GLY A 42 0.16 1.78 -0.78
CA GLY A 42 1.39 1.64 -0.01
C GLY A 42 2.66 1.69 -0.85
N SER A 43 3.53 0.74 -0.59
CA SER A 43 4.81 0.56 -1.29
C SER A 43 4.65 -0.06 -2.67
N GLU A 44 3.54 -0.69 -2.94
CA GLU A 44 3.22 -1.44 -4.14
C GLU A 44 3.12 -0.49 -5.34
N PRO A 45 2.18 0.48 -5.39
CA PRO A 45 2.14 1.45 -6.48
C PRO A 45 3.36 2.39 -6.47
N TYR A 46 3.91 2.71 -5.29
CA TYR A 46 5.16 3.47 -5.21
C TYR A 46 6.30 2.79 -5.98
N GLY A 47 6.30 1.45 -6.04
CA GLY A 47 7.33 0.66 -6.70
C GLY A 47 8.69 0.81 -6.01
N LYS A 48 8.74 0.56 -4.71
CA LYS A 48 10.00 0.60 -3.97
C LYS A 48 10.96 -0.45 -4.52
N PHE A 49 12.19 -0.03 -4.82
CA PHE A 49 13.24 -0.82 -5.50
C PHE A 49 12.97 -1.19 -6.96
N VAL A 50 11.91 -0.72 -7.59
CA VAL A 50 11.57 -1.02 -8.99
C VAL A 50 11.63 0.24 -9.83
N ALA A 51 12.39 0.24 -10.92
CA ALA A 51 12.53 1.42 -11.79
C ALA A 51 11.21 1.80 -12.47
N ASN A 52 10.51 0.80 -12.99
CA ASN A 52 9.27 0.99 -13.75
C ASN A 52 8.09 0.24 -13.06
N PRO A 53 7.43 0.84 -12.04
CA PRO A 53 6.32 0.21 -11.32
C PRO A 53 5.07 0.12 -12.20
N PHE A 54 4.10 -0.72 -11.80
CA PHE A 54 2.89 -0.98 -12.60
C PHE A 54 2.11 0.28 -13.05
N PRO A 55 2.03 1.39 -12.26
CA PRO A 55 1.40 2.61 -12.78
C PRO A 55 2.13 3.22 -13.98
N ALA A 56 3.47 3.20 -13.98
CA ALA A 56 4.26 3.69 -15.09
C ALA A 56 4.22 2.75 -16.32
N GLN A 57 4.12 1.43 -16.10
CA GLN A 57 3.90 0.47 -17.18
C GLN A 57 2.54 0.69 -17.85
N LEU A 58 1.48 0.87 -17.05
CA LEU A 58 0.13 1.18 -17.53
C LEU A 58 0.07 2.51 -18.30
N GLU A 59 0.80 3.55 -17.86
CA GLU A 59 0.89 4.80 -18.61
C GLU A 59 1.38 4.56 -20.05
N ASN A 60 2.41 3.73 -20.20
CA ASN A 60 2.97 3.41 -21.52
C ASN A 60 2.01 2.52 -22.34
N THR A 61 1.41 1.47 -21.74
CA THR A 61 0.57 0.51 -22.44
C THR A 61 -0.76 1.12 -22.87
N LEU A 62 -1.36 1.93 -22.00
CA LEU A 62 -2.63 2.62 -22.27
C LEU A 62 -2.42 3.89 -23.12
N ASN A 63 -1.20 4.39 -23.23
CA ASN A 63 -0.90 5.73 -23.76
C ASN A 63 -1.78 6.81 -23.11
N PHE A 64 -1.94 6.73 -21.78
CA PHE A 64 -2.83 7.56 -21.00
C PHE A 64 -2.16 7.98 -19.69
N PRO A 65 -2.19 9.28 -19.31
CA PRO A 65 -1.48 9.76 -18.13
C PRO A 65 -1.86 9.02 -16.84
N CYS A 66 -0.84 8.61 -16.06
CA CYS A 66 -0.99 7.88 -14.81
C CYS A 66 -0.31 8.64 -13.65
N ALA A 67 -1.10 9.18 -12.73
CA ALA A 67 -0.60 9.89 -11.56
C ALA A 67 -0.35 8.92 -10.40
N ASN A 68 0.91 8.65 -10.09
CA ASN A 68 1.30 7.74 -9.01
C ASN A 68 1.52 8.48 -7.69
N TRP A 69 0.59 8.35 -6.77
CA TRP A 69 0.68 8.87 -5.39
C TRP A 69 0.87 7.78 -4.34
N GLY A 70 1.29 6.59 -4.75
CA GLY A 70 1.70 5.54 -3.82
C GLY A 70 2.73 6.05 -2.81
N THR A 71 2.57 5.66 -1.56
CA THR A 71 3.42 6.17 -0.46
C THR A 71 3.79 5.04 0.48
N PRO A 72 5.09 4.70 0.62
CA PRO A 72 5.52 3.62 1.51
C PRO A 72 5.04 3.82 2.95
N GLY A 73 4.40 2.79 3.50
CA GLY A 73 3.85 2.80 4.84
C GLY A 73 2.56 3.62 4.99
N ALA A 74 1.92 4.03 3.89
CA ALA A 74 0.60 4.61 3.95
C ALA A 74 -0.45 3.56 4.33
N GLY A 75 -1.46 4.00 5.05
CA GLY A 75 -2.73 3.31 5.24
C GLY A 75 -3.87 4.21 4.74
N PRO A 76 -5.13 3.76 4.75
CA PRO A 76 -6.27 4.53 4.23
C PRO A 76 -6.36 5.94 4.83
N SER A 77 -6.12 6.07 6.12
CA SER A 77 -6.14 7.37 6.82
C SER A 77 -5.08 8.37 6.34
N PHE A 78 -4.05 7.94 5.61
CA PHE A 78 -3.04 8.83 5.05
C PHE A 78 -3.68 9.70 3.96
N PHE A 79 -4.44 9.09 3.06
CA PHE A 79 -5.09 9.75 1.93
C PHE A 79 -6.29 10.58 2.40
N LEU A 80 -7.12 10.08 3.31
CA LEU A 80 -8.25 10.79 3.92
C LEU A 80 -7.88 12.13 4.58
N ARG A 81 -6.61 12.30 4.98
CA ARG A 81 -6.13 13.55 5.61
C ARG A 81 -5.51 14.54 4.63
N ASP A 82 -5.50 14.22 3.36
CA ASP A 82 -4.93 15.09 2.32
C ASP A 82 -6.01 15.46 1.28
N PRO A 83 -6.76 16.54 1.52
CA PRO A 83 -7.86 16.93 0.65
C PRO A 83 -7.39 17.24 -0.78
N VAL A 84 -6.13 17.65 -0.95
CA VAL A 84 -5.56 17.91 -2.28
C VAL A 84 -5.43 16.63 -3.09
N LEU A 85 -5.08 15.52 -2.41
CA LEU A 85 -5.02 14.21 -3.05
C LEU A 85 -6.41 13.63 -3.31
N LEU A 86 -7.34 13.77 -2.37
CA LEU A 86 -8.72 13.30 -2.56
C LEU A 86 -9.38 13.99 -3.75
N GLU A 87 -9.27 15.32 -3.83
CA GLU A 87 -9.74 16.10 -4.96
C GLU A 87 -9.11 15.64 -6.28
N ALA A 88 -7.80 15.40 -6.28
CA ALA A 88 -7.12 14.92 -7.47
C ALA A 88 -7.51 13.48 -7.83
N CYS A 89 -7.78 12.61 -6.85
CA CYS A 89 -8.30 11.27 -7.11
C CYS A 89 -9.71 11.34 -7.71
N SER A 90 -10.60 12.19 -7.17
CA SER A 90 -11.97 12.35 -7.67
C SER A 90 -12.03 12.97 -9.07
N ASN A 91 -11.06 13.82 -9.42
CA ASN A 91 -10.96 14.41 -10.76
C ASN A 91 -10.31 13.48 -11.82
N ALA A 92 -9.82 12.31 -11.42
CA ALA A 92 -9.28 11.32 -12.33
C ALA A 92 -10.39 10.57 -13.10
N ARG A 93 -10.06 9.89 -14.20
CA ARG A 93 -10.98 8.97 -14.89
C ARG A 93 -11.25 7.70 -14.11
N ALA A 94 -10.26 7.26 -13.35
CA ALA A 94 -10.36 6.19 -12.39
C ALA A 94 -9.35 6.43 -11.25
N CYS A 95 -9.66 5.92 -10.07
CA CYS A 95 -8.75 5.83 -8.95
C CYS A 95 -8.43 4.37 -8.64
N VAL A 96 -7.20 3.95 -8.89
CA VAL A 96 -6.70 2.62 -8.57
C VAL A 96 -6.15 2.63 -7.16
N ILE A 97 -6.77 1.86 -6.27
CA ILE A 97 -6.45 1.80 -4.85
C ILE A 97 -5.84 0.44 -4.54
N THR A 98 -4.52 0.37 -4.40
CA THR A 98 -3.89 -0.86 -3.90
C THR A 98 -4.23 -1.04 -2.43
N ILE A 99 -4.78 -2.19 -2.07
CA ILE A 99 -5.22 -2.53 -0.73
C ILE A 99 -4.03 -2.44 0.24
N MET A 100 -4.15 -1.55 1.22
CA MET A 100 -3.14 -1.27 2.22
C MET A 100 -3.38 -2.09 3.47
N GLY A 101 -2.32 -2.39 4.23
CA GLY A 101 -2.45 -3.11 5.49
C GLY A 101 -3.08 -2.28 6.63
N ALA A 102 -3.58 -2.99 7.66
CA ALA A 102 -4.29 -2.39 8.79
C ALA A 102 -3.36 -1.82 9.89
N VAL A 103 -2.04 -1.95 9.77
CA VAL A 103 -1.08 -1.56 10.82
C VAL A 103 -0.84 -0.06 10.88
N SER A 104 -0.77 0.59 9.72
CA SER A 104 -0.27 1.96 9.57
C SER A 104 -1.39 3.02 9.68
N MET A 105 -2.25 2.92 10.69
CA MET A 105 -3.34 3.85 10.92
C MET A 105 -3.69 3.98 12.40
N SER A 106 -4.27 5.12 12.78
CA SER A 106 -4.77 5.33 14.14
C SER A 106 -6.09 4.60 14.35
N ASN A 107 -6.24 4.01 15.52
CA ASN A 107 -7.40 3.26 15.97
C ASN A 107 -7.66 3.53 17.46
N ARG A 108 -8.56 2.79 18.13
CA ARG A 108 -8.89 2.98 19.56
C ARG A 108 -7.74 2.60 20.49
N LEU A 109 -6.77 1.78 20.04
CA LEU A 109 -5.68 1.27 20.86
C LEU A 109 -4.40 2.09 20.76
N TYR A 110 -4.13 2.67 19.60
CA TYR A 110 -2.97 3.55 19.41
C TYR A 110 -3.19 4.57 18.30
N SER A 111 -2.43 5.64 18.34
CA SER A 111 -2.34 6.61 17.25
C SER A 111 -0.98 6.59 16.58
N VAL A 112 -0.97 6.94 15.29
CA VAL A 112 0.26 7.06 14.50
C VAL A 112 0.49 8.51 14.05
N PHE A 113 1.73 8.86 13.75
CA PHE A 113 2.05 10.19 13.22
C PHE A 113 1.43 10.38 11.82
N LYS A 114 0.82 11.55 11.59
CA LYS A 114 0.14 11.88 10.34
C LYS A 114 0.98 11.71 9.07
N ARG A 115 2.30 11.94 9.15
CA ARG A 115 3.25 11.87 8.02
C ARG A 115 4.16 10.64 8.04
N ARG A 116 4.11 9.87 9.10
CA ARG A 116 4.93 8.68 9.32
C ARG A 116 4.06 7.61 9.94
N ASN A 117 3.07 7.15 9.19
CA ASN A 117 2.01 6.26 9.65
C ASN A 117 2.51 4.93 10.24
N SER A 118 3.73 4.52 9.93
CA SER A 118 4.36 3.37 10.57
C SER A 118 4.86 3.64 11.99
N ARG A 119 4.93 4.93 12.43
CA ARG A 119 5.42 5.32 13.75
C ARG A 119 4.27 5.57 14.72
N VAL A 120 4.34 4.92 15.88
CA VAL A 120 3.44 5.15 17.01
C VAL A 120 3.67 6.56 17.55
N ARG A 121 2.58 7.31 17.73
CA ARG A 121 2.55 8.62 18.36
C ARG A 121 2.17 8.48 19.84
N GLU A 122 1.12 7.68 20.10
CA GLU A 122 0.54 7.56 21.44
C GLU A 122 -0.16 6.20 21.58
N VAL A 123 -0.13 5.64 22.75
CA VAL A 123 -0.80 4.40 23.13
C VAL A 123 -1.94 4.75 24.09
N SER A 124 -3.14 4.22 23.83
CA SER A 124 -4.32 4.48 24.64
C SER A 124 -4.26 3.83 26.03
N SER A 125 -5.10 4.30 26.94
CA SER A 125 -5.30 3.67 28.25
C SER A 125 -5.85 2.25 28.13
N ILE A 126 -6.68 1.99 27.10
CA ILE A 126 -7.24 0.65 26.83
C ILE A 126 -6.11 -0.34 26.53
N LEU A 127 -5.18 0.03 25.64
CA LEU A 127 -4.07 -0.89 25.33
C LEU A 127 -3.12 -1.08 26.50
N ARG A 128 -2.92 -0.03 27.33
CA ARG A 128 -2.13 -0.15 28.57
C ARG A 128 -2.81 -1.08 29.59
N ALA A 129 -4.12 -1.00 29.73
CA ALA A 129 -4.87 -1.90 30.63
C ALA A 129 -4.84 -3.35 30.13
N LEU A 130 -4.83 -3.56 28.82
CA LEU A 130 -4.73 -4.89 28.21
C LEU A 130 -3.34 -5.54 28.39
N TYR A 131 -2.29 -4.70 28.49
CA TYR A 131 -0.89 -5.13 28.65
C TYR A 131 -0.19 -4.35 29.77
N PRO A 132 -0.61 -4.54 31.07
CA PRO A 132 -0.11 -3.72 32.17
C PRO A 132 1.38 -3.92 32.45
N ASP A 133 1.93 -5.09 32.10
CA ASP A 133 3.32 -5.46 32.38
C ASP A 133 4.29 -5.03 31.27
N LEU A 134 3.78 -4.37 30.20
CA LEU A 134 4.65 -3.92 29.09
C LEU A 134 4.87 -2.41 29.13
N ASN A 135 6.13 -2.01 28.94
CA ASN A 135 6.47 -0.62 28.68
C ASN A 135 6.19 -0.24 27.22
N LEU A 136 4.94 0.14 26.92
CA LEU A 136 4.50 0.44 25.55
C LEU A 136 5.10 1.73 24.97
N ASN A 137 5.72 2.58 25.79
CA ASN A 137 6.33 3.84 25.34
C ASN A 137 7.68 3.63 24.61
N GLU A 138 8.29 2.46 24.73
CA GLU A 138 9.56 2.15 24.06
C GLU A 138 9.41 1.92 22.55
N PHE A 139 8.18 1.62 22.08
CA PHE A 139 7.94 1.27 20.69
C PHE A 139 7.80 2.50 19.80
N ARG A 140 8.74 2.65 18.88
CA ARG A 140 8.71 3.69 17.85
C ARG A 140 7.84 3.29 16.63
N PHE A 141 7.74 2.01 16.32
CA PHE A 141 7.06 1.48 15.14
C PHE A 141 5.91 0.54 15.52
N ALA A 142 4.75 0.75 14.89
CA ALA A 142 3.54 -0.03 15.16
C ALA A 142 3.75 -1.54 14.97
N HIS A 143 4.41 -1.95 13.89
CA HIS A 143 4.67 -3.38 13.64
C HIS A 143 5.54 -4.04 14.72
N ASN A 144 6.55 -3.32 15.28
CA ASN A 144 7.36 -3.85 16.37
C ASN A 144 6.54 -3.97 17.66
N MET A 145 5.71 -2.98 17.94
CA MET A 145 4.79 -3.02 19.08
C MET A 145 3.83 -4.20 18.95
N LEU A 146 3.12 -4.32 17.83
CA LEU A 146 2.16 -5.40 17.61
C LEU A 146 2.80 -6.78 17.72
N ARG A 147 3.99 -6.98 17.17
CA ARG A 147 4.74 -8.23 17.32
C ARG A 147 5.05 -8.54 18.79
N LYS A 148 5.47 -7.55 19.58
CA LYS A 148 5.73 -7.73 21.01
C LYS A 148 4.46 -8.05 21.78
N LEU A 149 3.33 -7.36 21.48
CA LEU A 149 2.02 -7.64 22.09
C LEU A 149 1.61 -9.10 21.84
N TYR A 150 1.71 -9.57 20.60
CA TYR A 150 1.40 -10.93 20.23
C TYR A 150 2.22 -11.95 21.03
N HIS A 151 3.56 -11.78 21.05
CA HIS A 151 4.44 -12.72 21.78
C HIS A 151 4.27 -12.65 23.29
N HIS A 152 3.76 -11.54 23.82
CA HIS A 152 3.53 -11.40 25.25
C HIS A 152 2.23 -12.11 25.69
N ASN A 153 1.14 -11.92 24.94
CA ASN A 153 -0.15 -12.56 25.23
C ASN A 153 -1.00 -12.68 23.97
N THR A 154 -1.11 -13.88 23.42
CA THR A 154 -1.86 -14.17 22.19
C THR A 154 -3.37 -14.01 22.35
N GLU A 155 -3.93 -14.28 23.54
CA GLU A 155 -5.36 -14.12 23.78
C GLU A 155 -5.75 -12.63 23.80
N ASN A 156 -4.97 -11.81 24.50
CA ASN A 156 -5.19 -10.36 24.49
C ASN A 156 -4.97 -9.79 23.07
N PHE A 157 -4.09 -10.41 22.28
CA PHE A 157 -3.82 -9.97 20.91
C PHE A 157 -5.02 -10.14 19.99
N LYS A 158 -5.93 -11.08 20.24
CA LYS A 158 -7.18 -11.21 19.48
C LYS A 158 -8.03 -9.94 19.53
N VAL A 159 -8.05 -9.25 20.68
CA VAL A 159 -8.72 -7.97 20.82
C VAL A 159 -8.05 -6.88 19.99
N VAL A 160 -6.72 -6.89 19.97
CA VAL A 160 -5.94 -5.94 19.15
C VAL A 160 -6.19 -6.18 17.66
N GLU A 161 -6.17 -7.43 17.23
CA GLU A 161 -6.41 -7.81 15.85
C GLU A 161 -7.81 -7.42 15.38
N LEU A 162 -8.84 -7.68 16.19
CA LEU A 162 -10.21 -7.27 15.91
C LEU A 162 -10.31 -5.75 15.71
N GLU A 163 -9.70 -4.97 16.61
CA GLU A 163 -9.67 -3.50 16.48
C GLU A 163 -8.99 -3.04 15.21
N LEU A 164 -7.85 -3.66 14.82
CA LEU A 164 -7.17 -3.33 13.58
C LEU A 164 -8.07 -3.56 12.36
N ARG A 165 -8.77 -4.71 12.33
CA ARG A 165 -9.66 -5.10 11.25
C ARG A 165 -10.87 -4.16 11.13
N GLU A 166 -11.55 -3.89 12.25
CA GLU A 166 -12.70 -2.98 12.28
C GLU A 166 -12.32 -1.56 11.86
N ALA A 167 -11.22 -1.04 12.41
CA ALA A 167 -10.73 0.29 12.06
C ALA A 167 -10.33 0.38 10.58
N TRP A 168 -9.75 -0.69 10.01
CA TRP A 168 -9.40 -0.72 8.59
C TRP A 168 -10.64 -0.66 7.70
N VAL A 169 -11.65 -1.50 7.97
CA VAL A 169 -12.92 -1.50 7.20
C VAL A 169 -13.58 -0.13 7.25
N ALA A 170 -13.67 0.49 8.44
CA ALA A 170 -14.23 1.83 8.56
C ALA A 170 -13.45 2.85 7.71
N ARG A 171 -12.11 2.85 7.77
CA ARG A 171 -11.29 3.81 7.02
C ARG A 171 -11.26 3.56 5.52
N MET A 172 -11.39 2.31 5.08
CA MET A 172 -11.52 2.02 3.64
C MET A 172 -12.88 2.47 3.10
N ARG A 173 -13.95 2.30 3.88
CA ARG A 173 -15.26 2.85 3.52
C ARG A 173 -15.21 4.36 3.40
N ASP A 174 -14.74 5.05 4.44
CA ASP A 174 -14.55 6.51 4.41
C ASP A 174 -13.77 6.94 3.15
N LEU A 175 -12.70 6.21 2.78
CA LEU A 175 -11.87 6.54 1.61
C LEU A 175 -12.61 6.35 0.29
N LEU A 176 -13.37 5.26 0.15
CA LEU A 176 -14.15 4.99 -1.05
C LEU A 176 -15.33 5.95 -1.20
N GLU A 177 -15.94 6.38 -0.09
CA GLU A 177 -17.02 7.38 -0.09
C GLU A 177 -16.54 8.78 -0.50
N GLU A 178 -15.30 9.14 -0.15
CA GLU A 178 -14.73 10.46 -0.46
C GLU A 178 -14.19 10.57 -1.92
N ILE A 179 -14.03 9.46 -2.62
CA ILE A 179 -13.50 9.45 -4.00
C ILE A 179 -14.66 9.34 -5.00
N GLU A 180 -14.97 10.45 -5.65
CA GLU A 180 -16.11 10.60 -6.57
C GLU A 180 -15.77 10.22 -8.02
N THR A 181 -15.15 9.05 -8.24
CA THR A 181 -14.83 8.54 -9.58
C THR A 181 -14.82 7.00 -9.56
N THR A 182 -14.68 6.39 -10.74
CA THR A 182 -14.54 4.92 -10.83
C THR A 182 -13.40 4.42 -9.95
N CYS A 183 -13.73 3.64 -8.93
CA CYS A 183 -12.77 3.07 -7.99
C CYS A 183 -12.41 1.64 -8.37
N VAL A 184 -11.11 1.38 -8.53
CA VAL A 184 -10.55 0.05 -8.79
C VAL A 184 -9.74 -0.40 -7.58
N LEU A 185 -10.24 -1.38 -6.83
CA LEU A 185 -9.48 -2.01 -5.75
C LEU A 185 -8.52 -3.05 -6.30
N VAL A 186 -7.29 -3.06 -5.80
CA VAL A 186 -6.26 -4.03 -6.21
C VAL A 186 -5.68 -4.75 -5.01
N TRP A 187 -5.89 -6.05 -4.96
CA TRP A 187 -5.11 -6.94 -4.11
C TRP A 187 -3.83 -7.33 -4.83
N MET A 188 -2.69 -6.93 -4.32
CA MET A 188 -1.37 -7.28 -4.85
C MET A 188 -0.53 -7.89 -3.73
N SER A 189 -0.41 -9.21 -3.72
CA SER A 189 0.22 -9.95 -2.61
C SER A 189 0.88 -11.24 -3.07
N THR A 190 1.71 -11.79 -2.19
CA THR A 190 2.25 -13.15 -2.31
C THR A 190 1.33 -14.20 -1.69
N ARG A 191 0.23 -13.79 -1.05
CA ARG A 191 -0.78 -14.66 -0.44
C ARG A 191 -2.18 -14.34 -0.94
N ALA A 192 -3.05 -15.32 -0.98
CA ALA A 192 -4.48 -15.11 -1.24
C ALA A 192 -5.13 -14.40 -0.02
N PRO A 193 -6.23 -13.65 -0.24
CA PRO A 193 -6.95 -12.98 0.86
C PRO A 193 -7.50 -13.96 1.91
N GLU A 194 -7.81 -15.19 1.51
CA GLU A 194 -8.27 -16.29 2.38
C GLU A 194 -7.17 -16.85 3.27
N GLU A 195 -5.93 -16.69 2.85
CA GLU A 195 -4.78 -17.17 3.60
C GLU A 195 -4.47 -16.17 4.72
N GLU A 196 -4.83 -16.53 5.92
CA GLU A 196 -4.33 -15.84 7.11
C GLU A 196 -2.97 -16.44 7.48
N PRO A 197 -1.86 -15.70 7.25
CA PRO A 197 -0.57 -16.22 7.67
C PRO A 197 -0.62 -16.45 9.18
N PRO A 198 -0.15 -17.61 9.68
CA PRO A 198 -0.10 -17.81 11.11
C PRO A 198 0.70 -16.67 11.73
N VAL A 199 0.12 -16.01 12.73
CA VAL A 199 0.72 -14.82 13.40
C VAL A 199 2.08 -15.17 14.02
N THR A 200 2.34 -16.47 14.18
CA THR A 200 3.64 -17.05 14.59
C THR A 200 4.76 -16.87 13.56
N ALA A 201 4.43 -16.65 12.28
CA ALA A 201 5.46 -16.45 11.28
C ALA A 201 6.19 -15.10 11.49
N PRO A 202 7.53 -15.06 11.48
CA PRO A 202 8.30 -13.83 11.72
C PRO A 202 7.90 -12.65 10.85
N ASN A 203 7.30 -12.93 9.69
CA ASN A 203 6.93 -11.92 8.68
C ASN A 203 5.43 -11.59 8.64
N SER A 204 4.56 -12.24 9.44
CA SER A 204 3.11 -12.02 9.40
C SER A 204 2.69 -10.57 9.70
N PHE A 205 3.45 -9.86 10.54
CA PHE A 205 3.23 -8.45 10.87
C PHE A 205 3.66 -7.46 9.80
N ILE A 206 4.39 -7.92 8.78
CA ILE A 206 4.97 -7.08 7.73
C ILE A 206 4.63 -7.61 6.33
N SER A 207 3.99 -8.76 6.21
CA SER A 207 3.53 -9.30 4.91
C SER A 207 2.34 -8.48 4.40
N PRO A 208 2.50 -7.70 3.33
CA PRO A 208 1.42 -6.89 2.79
C PRO A 208 0.30 -7.75 2.16
N PRO A 209 -0.94 -7.29 2.28
CA PRO A 209 -1.46 -6.28 3.20
C PRO A 209 -1.70 -6.88 4.59
N ALA A 210 -0.88 -6.46 5.57
CA ALA A 210 -0.88 -7.03 6.92
C ALA A 210 -2.25 -6.88 7.61
N PHE A 211 -2.74 -7.97 8.22
CA PHE A 211 -4.02 -8.09 8.93
C PHE A 211 -5.28 -7.89 8.07
N VAL A 212 -5.17 -7.82 6.76
CA VAL A 212 -6.34 -7.76 5.87
C VAL A 212 -6.62 -9.16 5.33
N ASN A 213 -7.90 -9.55 5.34
CA ASN A 213 -8.38 -10.84 4.87
C ASN A 213 -9.60 -10.71 3.94
N ARG A 214 -10.09 -11.85 3.44
CA ARG A 214 -11.24 -11.94 2.53
C ARG A 214 -12.49 -11.25 3.10
N GLU A 215 -12.85 -11.53 4.35
CA GLU A 215 -14.02 -10.95 4.99
C GLU A 215 -13.99 -9.41 5.00
N MET A 216 -12.83 -8.82 5.24
CA MET A 216 -12.66 -7.37 5.23
C MET A 216 -12.81 -6.79 3.81
N ILE A 217 -12.27 -7.49 2.81
CA ILE A 217 -12.39 -7.08 1.39
C ILE A 217 -13.86 -7.12 0.98
N GLU A 218 -14.60 -8.18 1.29
CA GLU A 218 -16.02 -8.33 0.98
C GLU A 218 -16.88 -7.22 1.60
N LYS A 219 -16.48 -6.68 2.74
CA LYS A 219 -17.18 -5.54 3.39
C LYS A 219 -16.99 -4.20 2.66
N VAL A 220 -15.95 -4.05 1.86
CA VAL A 220 -15.63 -2.79 1.16
C VAL A 220 -15.74 -2.90 -0.36
N ALA A 221 -15.59 -4.08 -0.93
CA ALA A 221 -15.64 -4.31 -2.37
C ALA A 221 -16.95 -3.82 -3.04
N PRO A 222 -18.15 -3.94 -2.41
CA PRO A 222 -19.37 -3.39 -2.99
C PRO A 222 -19.40 -1.88 -3.18
N MET A 223 -18.45 -1.15 -2.59
CA MET A 223 -18.30 0.31 -2.72
C MET A 223 -17.32 0.69 -3.84
N ALA A 224 -16.63 -0.28 -4.41
CA ALA A 224 -15.76 -0.09 -5.56
C ALA A 224 -16.44 -0.63 -6.83
N ASP A 225 -16.06 -0.08 -7.98
CA ASP A 225 -16.61 -0.52 -9.26
C ASP A 225 -15.94 -1.79 -9.77
N ILE A 226 -14.66 -1.97 -9.46
CA ILE A 226 -13.86 -3.10 -9.93
C ILE A 226 -12.97 -3.60 -8.78
N LEU A 227 -12.90 -4.91 -8.61
CA LEU A 227 -11.91 -5.57 -7.75
C LEU A 227 -11.00 -6.45 -8.62
N VAL A 228 -9.70 -6.20 -8.57
CA VAL A 228 -8.67 -7.01 -9.23
C VAL A 228 -7.81 -7.68 -8.18
N GLU A 229 -7.66 -8.99 -8.27
CA GLU A 229 -6.85 -9.77 -7.33
C GLU A 229 -5.67 -10.39 -8.06
N TYR A 230 -4.47 -10.05 -7.58
CA TYR A 230 -3.23 -10.66 -7.98
C TYR A 230 -2.56 -11.34 -6.79
N VAL A 231 -2.31 -12.63 -6.93
CA VAL A 231 -1.54 -13.43 -5.98
C VAL A 231 -0.33 -14.01 -6.72
N SER A 232 0.86 -13.66 -6.28
CA SER A 232 2.06 -14.21 -6.94
C SER A 232 2.23 -15.68 -6.61
N GLY A 233 2.55 -16.49 -7.63
CA GLY A 233 2.96 -17.88 -7.41
C GLY A 233 4.23 -17.97 -6.55
N ASN A 234 4.38 -19.08 -5.84
CA ASN A 234 5.49 -19.32 -4.89
C ASN A 234 6.90 -19.13 -5.48
N GLY A 235 7.06 -19.21 -6.82
CA GLY A 235 8.35 -19.00 -7.47
C GLY A 235 8.73 -17.53 -7.67
N VAL A 236 7.74 -16.64 -7.89
CA VAL A 236 7.98 -15.23 -8.22
C VAL A 236 8.37 -14.41 -6.99
N ALA A 237 7.78 -14.74 -5.83
CA ALA A 237 8.03 -14.02 -4.58
C ALA A 237 9.49 -14.12 -4.09
N HIS A 238 10.22 -15.14 -4.51
CA HIS A 238 11.57 -15.47 -4.03
C HIS A 238 12.67 -15.29 -5.07
N MET A 239 12.38 -14.73 -6.25
CA MET A 239 13.41 -14.41 -7.24
C MET A 239 14.33 -13.32 -6.71
N GLN A 240 15.61 -13.65 -6.49
CA GLN A 240 16.59 -12.70 -5.92
C GLN A 240 16.80 -11.47 -6.81
N ASP A 241 16.76 -11.63 -8.14
CA ASP A 241 17.09 -10.59 -9.12
C ASP A 241 15.90 -10.16 -9.98
N ASP A 242 14.68 -10.14 -9.43
CA ASP A 242 13.47 -9.76 -10.16
C ASP A 242 13.42 -8.24 -10.47
N GLY A 243 14.47 -7.72 -11.11
CA GLY A 243 14.57 -6.33 -11.56
C GLY A 243 14.53 -5.28 -10.46
N ARG A 244 14.82 -5.66 -9.21
CA ARG A 244 14.95 -4.73 -8.09
C ARG A 244 16.32 -4.06 -8.11
N ILE A 245 16.35 -2.76 -7.88
CA ILE A 245 17.58 -1.95 -7.80
C ILE A 245 17.79 -1.55 -6.34
N PHE A 246 18.84 -2.10 -5.71
CA PHE A 246 19.14 -1.88 -4.30
C PHE A 246 20.64 -2.04 -4.03
N THR A 247 21.13 -1.41 -2.95
CA THR A 247 22.50 -1.63 -2.46
C THR A 247 22.58 -2.88 -1.59
N GLN A 248 23.79 -3.41 -1.38
CA GLN A 248 24.04 -4.57 -0.51
C GLN A 248 23.37 -4.43 0.88
N GLU A 249 23.43 -3.23 1.46
CA GLU A 249 22.80 -2.93 2.77
C GLU A 249 21.28 -2.98 2.74
N GLN A 250 20.67 -2.88 1.58
CA GLN A 250 19.22 -2.86 1.37
C GLN A 250 18.65 -4.22 0.98
N SER A 251 19.50 -5.24 0.75
CA SER A 251 19.10 -6.55 0.21
C SER A 251 17.95 -7.19 0.99
N ASP A 252 18.08 -7.33 2.31
CA ASP A 252 17.02 -7.91 3.16
C ASP A 252 15.71 -7.12 3.13
N ALA A 253 15.81 -5.80 2.95
CA ALA A 253 14.65 -4.95 2.82
C ALA A 253 14.02 -5.09 1.42
N ALA A 254 14.84 -5.13 0.37
CA ALA A 254 14.38 -5.20 -1.01
C ALA A 254 13.58 -6.48 -1.30
N LEU A 255 13.99 -7.61 -0.75
CA LEU A 255 13.31 -8.91 -0.90
C LEU A 255 11.89 -8.95 -0.31
N ARG A 256 11.52 -7.97 0.52
CA ARG A 256 10.17 -7.85 1.11
C ARG A 256 9.19 -7.05 0.27
N TYR A 257 9.64 -6.49 -0.85
CA TYR A 257 8.80 -5.67 -1.74
C TYR A 257 8.58 -6.38 -3.07
N PRO A 258 7.47 -6.09 -3.76
CA PRO A 258 7.23 -6.63 -5.10
C PRO A 258 8.39 -6.34 -6.04
N GLY A 259 8.80 -7.34 -6.82
CA GLY A 259 9.76 -7.19 -7.90
C GLY A 259 9.10 -6.84 -9.23
N MET A 260 9.90 -6.71 -10.28
CA MET A 260 9.45 -6.29 -11.61
C MET A 260 8.38 -7.23 -12.19
N THR A 261 8.51 -8.54 -11.97
CA THR A 261 7.55 -9.54 -12.47
C THR A 261 6.15 -9.32 -11.89
N MET A 262 6.04 -9.10 -10.56
CA MET A 262 4.76 -8.79 -9.94
C MET A 262 4.16 -7.49 -10.49
N HIS A 263 4.98 -6.45 -10.67
CA HIS A 263 4.50 -5.19 -11.24
C HIS A 263 3.99 -5.37 -12.67
N ARG A 264 4.69 -6.15 -13.51
CA ARG A 264 4.26 -6.44 -14.86
C ARG A 264 2.93 -7.19 -14.89
N GLN A 265 2.80 -8.25 -14.10
CA GLN A 265 1.58 -9.07 -14.07
C GLN A 265 0.37 -8.29 -13.55
N VAL A 266 0.57 -7.40 -12.57
CA VAL A 266 -0.50 -6.50 -12.10
C VAL A 266 -0.87 -5.47 -13.18
N ALA A 267 0.10 -4.95 -13.93
CA ALA A 267 -0.18 -4.06 -15.06
C ALA A 267 -0.99 -4.77 -16.15
N GLU A 268 -0.62 -6.00 -16.51
CA GLU A 268 -1.34 -6.83 -17.48
C GLU A 268 -2.80 -7.09 -17.05
N LEU A 269 -3.05 -7.39 -15.76
CA LEU A 269 -4.40 -7.60 -15.23
C LEU A 269 -5.25 -6.33 -15.21
N LEU A 270 -4.64 -5.18 -14.99
CA LEU A 270 -5.33 -3.89 -14.93
C LEU A 270 -5.54 -3.24 -16.31
N GLU A 271 -4.81 -3.67 -17.33
CA GLU A 271 -4.84 -3.02 -18.65
C GLU A 271 -6.24 -2.98 -19.24
N GLU A 272 -6.89 -4.14 -19.38
CA GLU A 272 -8.21 -4.22 -20.03
C GLU A 272 -9.32 -3.51 -19.22
N PRO A 273 -9.45 -3.70 -17.88
CA PRO A 273 -10.41 -2.95 -17.08
C PRO A 273 -10.23 -1.43 -17.19
N LEU A 274 -8.99 -0.94 -17.13
CA LEU A 274 -8.72 0.50 -17.23
C LEU A 274 -8.94 1.04 -18.65
N ARG A 275 -8.64 0.25 -19.68
CA ARG A 275 -8.92 0.62 -21.08
C ARG A 275 -10.41 0.85 -21.30
N GLN A 276 -11.25 -0.01 -20.72
CA GLN A 276 -12.71 0.14 -20.79
C GLN A 276 -13.18 1.42 -20.07
N VAL A 277 -12.68 1.70 -18.87
CA VAL A 277 -13.02 2.93 -18.12
C VAL A 277 -12.62 4.19 -18.89
N VAL A 278 -11.45 4.19 -19.52
CA VAL A 278 -10.96 5.33 -20.30
C VAL A 278 -11.77 5.52 -21.58
N ALA A 279 -12.19 4.43 -22.26
CA ALA A 279 -12.93 4.49 -23.52
C ALA A 279 -14.36 5.01 -23.34
N VAL A 280 -15.07 4.61 -22.28
CA VAL A 280 -16.48 5.00 -22.01
C VAL A 280 -16.64 6.52 -21.86
N ASN A 281 -15.58 7.22 -21.45
CA ASN A 281 -15.63 8.66 -21.15
C ASN A 281 -14.94 9.53 -22.22
N GLN A 282 -14.64 9.02 -23.40
CA GLN A 282 -14.27 9.88 -24.53
C GLN A 282 -15.56 10.45 -25.14
N PRO A 283 -15.72 11.78 -25.27
CA PRO A 283 -16.81 12.33 -26.08
C PRO A 283 -16.68 11.77 -27.50
N LEU A 284 -17.76 11.28 -28.06
CA LEU A 284 -17.82 10.94 -29.48
C LEU A 284 -17.43 12.18 -30.26
N LEU A 285 -16.29 12.14 -30.96
CA LEU A 285 -15.81 13.18 -31.86
C LEU A 285 -16.74 13.28 -33.07
#